data_77044d19d3edf03367a1297f9343d435
#
_entry.id   77044d19d3edf03367a1297f9343d435
#
_cell.length_a   1.000
_cell.length_b   1.000
_cell.length_c   1.000
_cell.angle_alpha   90.00
_cell.angle_beta   90.00
_cell.angle_gamma   90.00
#
_symmetry.space_group_name_H-M   'P 1'
#
loop_
_entity.id
_entity.type
_entity.pdbx_description
1 polymer ?
#
loop_
_entity_poly.entity_id
_entity_poly.type
_entity_poly.pdbx_seq_one_letter_code
_entity_poly.pdbx_strand_id
1 'polypeptide(L)'
;GESLTMEGGIKANRNPGNRPALDSVHFFTRTMHTYKKIIRYGTDPTGYYWEEVSAGGTHFYYGTLDGSSLDTTAVLRDGSGNVLRWYLRRIQDKWGNYVTYNYAAHNNTSTGNIKSGGKELVLDNIRYTGYGSTPGNYEIVFETSGNRQDARVMMNLGEKILDDRQLNSVKVNYYDNGTPEEVKRFDFHYINGDFDVHPLLEKVVEYRSGEYFYKHSFEYHHSTLSFHGASTLEVSDRNQMLFEDIPNSMSGHRAALFDEYKPSGINTTTTRGGS
;
A
#
# COMPACT_ATOMS: atom_id res chain seq x y z
N GLY A 1 9.85 3.08 8.17
CA GLY A 1 9.18 3.69 9.31
C GLY A 1 10.17 4.12 10.37
N GLU A 2 9.85 5.16 11.10
CA GLU A 2 10.68 5.71 12.17
C GLU A 2 10.63 4.80 13.39
N SER A 3 11.78 4.52 14.03
CA SER A 3 11.82 3.72 15.26
C SER A 3 11.33 4.52 16.44
N LEU A 4 10.45 3.92 17.27
CA LEU A 4 9.93 4.52 18.48
C LEU A 4 10.65 3.96 19.72
N THR A 5 10.85 4.80 20.72
CA THR A 5 11.39 4.45 22.05
C THR A 5 10.35 4.77 23.11
N MET A 6 10.10 3.83 24.03
CA MET A 6 9.18 4.06 25.15
C MET A 6 9.78 5.04 26.16
N GLU A 7 8.91 5.81 26.83
CA GLU A 7 9.28 6.61 27.99
C GLU A 7 9.89 5.72 29.09
N GLY A 8 10.94 6.21 29.74
CA GLY A 8 11.68 5.45 30.75
C GLY A 8 12.84 4.62 30.22
N GLY A 9 13.21 4.75 28.93
CA GLY A 9 14.37 4.09 28.35
C GLY A 9 14.24 2.59 28.14
N ILE A 10 13.05 2.03 28.35
CA ILE A 10 12.75 0.63 28.03
C ILE A 10 12.67 0.55 26.52
N LYS A 11 13.65 -0.08 25.88
CA LYS A 11 13.60 -0.40 24.45
C LYS A 11 12.29 -1.14 24.20
N ALA A 12 11.54 -0.72 23.18
CA ALA A 12 10.35 -1.45 22.75
C ALA A 12 10.73 -2.92 22.57
N ASN A 13 10.40 -3.73 23.60
CA ASN A 13 10.93 -5.07 23.70
C ASN A 13 10.28 -5.95 22.64
N ARG A 14 11.10 -6.66 21.88
CA ARG A 14 10.63 -7.68 20.94
C ARG A 14 9.99 -8.90 21.64
N ASN A 15 10.13 -8.98 22.97
CA ASN A 15 9.56 -10.08 23.73
C ASN A 15 8.13 -9.75 24.20
N PRO A 16 7.10 -10.41 23.66
CA PRO A 16 5.70 -10.13 23.99
C PRO A 16 5.34 -10.38 25.47
N GLY A 17 6.11 -11.21 26.18
CA GLY A 17 5.86 -11.53 27.60
C GLY A 17 6.17 -10.42 28.58
N ASN A 18 6.89 -9.36 28.19
CA ASN A 18 7.35 -8.30 29.10
C ASN A 18 6.75 -6.92 28.78
N ARG A 19 5.62 -6.86 28.09
CA ARG A 19 4.95 -5.59 27.86
C ARG A 19 4.19 -5.15 29.09
N PRO A 20 4.39 -3.93 29.61
CA PRO A 20 3.57 -3.45 30.70
C PRO A 20 2.12 -3.35 30.24
N ALA A 21 1.20 -3.97 30.98
CA ALA A 21 -0.25 -3.87 30.80
C ALA A 21 -0.73 -2.51 31.34
N LEU A 22 -0.27 -1.41 30.67
CA LEU A 22 -0.67 -0.05 31.00
C LEU A 22 -1.73 0.43 30.04
N ASP A 23 -2.72 1.15 30.55
CA ASP A 23 -3.81 1.73 29.76
C ASP A 23 -3.28 2.75 28.73
N SER A 24 -2.16 3.41 29.02
CA SER A 24 -1.46 4.28 28.08
C SER A 24 0.05 4.20 28.25
N VAL A 25 0.77 4.32 27.14
CA VAL A 25 2.24 4.32 27.11
C VAL A 25 2.72 5.40 26.15
N HIS A 26 3.65 6.22 26.62
CA HIS A 26 4.27 7.27 25.82
C HIS A 26 5.48 6.74 25.05
N PHE A 27 5.64 7.26 23.84
CA PHE A 27 6.74 6.94 22.96
C PHE A 27 7.37 8.21 22.39
N PHE A 28 8.64 8.13 22.08
CA PHE A 28 9.39 9.17 21.41
C PHE A 28 10.01 8.64 20.13
N THR A 29 10.16 9.48 19.14
CA THR A 29 10.94 9.15 17.95
C THR A 29 12.42 9.04 18.33
N ARG A 30 13.12 8.05 17.80
CA ARG A 30 14.54 7.83 18.08
C ARG A 30 15.40 9.01 17.63
N THR A 31 15.00 9.67 16.56
CA THR A 31 15.65 10.84 16.00
C THR A 31 14.68 12.03 16.13
N MET A 32 14.95 12.93 17.05
CA MET A 32 14.10 14.09 17.26
C MET A 32 14.40 15.17 16.22
N HIS A 33 13.65 15.20 15.13
CA HIS A 33 13.62 16.32 14.19
C HIS A 33 12.50 17.33 14.51
N THR A 34 11.41 16.86 15.08
CA THR A 34 10.25 17.65 15.49
C THR A 34 9.69 17.13 16.79
N TYR A 35 9.23 18.02 17.65
CA TYR A 35 8.57 17.61 18.90
C TYR A 35 7.21 16.98 18.57
N LYS A 36 7.06 15.72 18.96
CA LYS A 36 5.82 14.97 18.85
C LYS A 36 5.58 14.17 20.12
N LYS A 37 4.37 14.19 20.61
CA LYS A 37 3.92 13.30 21.67
C LYS A 37 3.18 12.13 21.02
N ILE A 38 3.67 10.90 21.23
CA ILE A 38 3.06 9.69 20.68
C ILE A 38 2.60 8.83 21.84
N ILE A 39 1.33 8.46 21.86
CA ILE A 39 0.71 7.71 22.92
C ILE A 39 0.06 6.47 22.33
N ARG A 40 0.35 5.30 22.89
CA ARG A 40 -0.40 4.08 22.67
C ARG A 40 -1.40 3.91 23.80
N TYR A 41 -2.62 3.64 23.47
CA TYR A 41 -3.68 3.26 24.41
C TYR A 41 -4.02 1.77 24.30
N GLY A 42 -4.65 1.22 25.33
CA GLY A 42 -5.04 -0.18 25.43
C GLY A 42 -4.04 -1.06 26.17
N THR A 43 -4.53 -2.14 26.76
CA THR A 43 -3.77 -3.05 27.64
C THR A 43 -3.18 -4.25 26.92
N ASP A 44 -3.72 -4.63 25.75
CA ASP A 44 -3.30 -5.81 24.99
C ASP A 44 -3.22 -5.54 23.49
N PRO A 45 -2.50 -6.39 22.72
CA PRO A 45 -2.27 -6.19 21.27
C PRO A 45 -3.53 -6.20 20.41
N THR A 46 -4.64 -6.75 20.89
CA THR A 46 -5.89 -6.80 20.14
C THR A 46 -6.69 -5.50 20.24
N GLY A 47 -6.35 -4.67 21.25
CA GLY A 47 -7.05 -3.43 21.58
C GLY A 47 -6.22 -2.16 21.40
N TYR A 48 -4.98 -2.23 20.96
CA TYR A 48 -4.12 -1.05 20.83
C TYR A 48 -4.61 -0.08 19.77
N TYR A 49 -4.59 1.23 20.11
CA TYR A 49 -4.74 2.35 19.21
C TYR A 49 -3.78 3.48 19.60
N TRP A 50 -3.61 4.46 18.73
CA TRP A 50 -2.57 5.46 18.88
C TRP A 50 -3.06 6.88 18.66
N GLU A 51 -2.43 7.79 19.38
CA GLU A 51 -2.56 9.23 19.21
C GLU A 51 -1.18 9.86 19.06
N GLU A 52 -1.03 10.71 18.04
CA GLU A 52 0.12 11.59 17.88
C GLU A 52 -0.34 13.03 18.06
N VAL A 53 0.36 13.79 18.89
CA VAL A 53 0.10 15.23 19.07
C VAL A 53 1.32 16.00 18.60
N SER A 54 1.14 16.87 17.60
CA SER A 54 2.19 17.75 17.10
C SER A 54 2.47 18.91 18.07
N ALA A 55 3.61 19.58 17.89
CA ALA A 55 3.95 20.78 18.65
C ALA A 55 2.91 21.92 18.52
N GLY A 56 2.19 21.98 17.40
CA GLY A 56 1.11 22.94 17.15
C GLY A 56 -0.22 22.60 17.81
N GLY A 57 -0.31 21.45 18.50
CA GLY A 57 -1.54 20.99 19.16
C GLY A 57 -2.52 20.33 18.18
N THR A 58 -2.05 19.86 17.04
CA THR A 58 -2.85 19.02 16.14
C THR A 58 -2.74 17.56 16.57
N HIS A 59 -3.86 16.88 16.69
CA HIS A 59 -4.00 15.47 17.05
C HIS A 59 -4.21 14.62 15.80
N PHE A 60 -3.50 13.52 15.72
CA PHE A 60 -3.64 12.48 14.71
C PHE A 60 -4.03 11.18 15.40
N TYR A 61 -5.19 10.65 15.05
CA TYR A 61 -5.75 9.44 15.64
C TYR A 61 -5.61 8.26 14.69
N TYR A 62 -4.94 7.20 15.12
CA TYR A 62 -4.71 5.98 14.34
C TYR A 62 -5.43 4.80 14.98
N GLY A 63 -6.30 4.14 14.20
CA GLY A 63 -7.12 3.03 14.68
C GLY A 63 -8.16 3.45 15.73
N THR A 64 -8.50 4.72 15.80
CA THR A 64 -9.53 5.28 16.67
C THR A 64 -10.09 6.56 16.06
N LEU A 65 -11.37 6.82 16.29
CA LEU A 65 -12.03 8.01 15.77
C LEU A 65 -11.80 9.25 16.65
N ASP A 66 -11.76 9.05 17.95
CA ASP A 66 -11.80 10.13 18.96
C ASP A 66 -10.84 9.93 20.14
N GLY A 67 -10.01 8.89 20.08
CA GLY A 67 -9.09 8.54 21.16
C GLY A 67 -9.72 7.80 22.33
N SER A 68 -10.98 7.38 22.25
CA SER A 68 -11.68 6.70 23.36
C SER A 68 -11.62 5.17 23.27
N SER A 69 -11.63 4.63 22.05
CA SER A 69 -11.63 3.19 21.80
C SER A 69 -11.07 2.84 20.45
N LEU A 70 -10.68 1.56 20.28
CA LEU A 70 -10.23 1.03 19.00
C LEU A 70 -11.39 0.99 17.99
N ASP A 71 -11.17 1.60 16.82
CA ASP A 71 -12.04 1.49 15.65
C ASP A 71 -11.55 0.35 14.75
N THR A 72 -12.31 -0.74 14.72
CA THR A 72 -11.95 -1.95 13.97
C THR A 72 -11.97 -1.75 12.45
N THR A 73 -12.61 -0.69 11.95
CA THR A 73 -12.67 -0.35 10.53
C THR A 73 -11.41 0.37 10.04
N ALA A 74 -10.56 0.82 10.96
CA ALA A 74 -9.33 1.54 10.67
C ALA A 74 -8.07 0.77 11.11
N VAL A 75 -8.16 -0.56 11.21
CA VAL A 75 -7.03 -1.43 11.55
C VAL A 75 -7.00 -2.70 10.72
N LEU A 76 -5.81 -3.17 10.41
CA LEU A 76 -5.59 -4.50 9.83
C LEU A 76 -5.17 -5.46 10.94
N ARG A 77 -5.78 -6.65 11.00
CA ARG A 77 -5.56 -7.64 12.05
C ARG A 77 -5.03 -8.96 11.49
N ASP A 78 -4.30 -9.69 12.32
CA ASP A 78 -3.94 -11.08 12.06
C ASP A 78 -5.10 -12.06 12.35
N GLY A 79 -4.87 -13.35 12.09
CA GLY A 79 -5.83 -14.41 12.36
C GLY A 79 -6.14 -14.61 13.85
N SER A 80 -5.30 -14.10 14.75
CA SER A 80 -5.47 -14.12 16.21
C SER A 80 -6.14 -12.86 16.77
N GLY A 81 -6.46 -11.89 15.90
CA GLY A 81 -7.08 -10.63 16.28
C GLY A 81 -6.12 -9.53 16.70
N ASN A 82 -4.80 -9.79 16.71
CA ASN A 82 -3.82 -8.74 17.00
C ASN A 82 -3.79 -7.70 15.88
N VAL A 83 -3.60 -6.43 16.24
CA VAL A 83 -3.52 -5.35 15.27
C VAL A 83 -2.12 -5.31 14.68
N LEU A 84 -2.04 -5.47 13.35
CA LEU A 84 -0.81 -5.42 12.57
C LEU A 84 -0.50 -4.02 12.06
N ARG A 85 -1.55 -3.25 11.75
CA ARG A 85 -1.42 -1.91 11.18
C ARG A 85 -2.60 -1.05 11.62
N TRP A 86 -2.30 0.18 12.03
CA TRP A 86 -3.27 1.22 12.36
C TRP A 86 -3.28 2.26 11.25
N TYR A 87 -4.45 2.60 10.78
CA TYR A 87 -4.64 3.61 9.77
C TYR A 87 -5.10 4.92 10.41
N LEU A 88 -4.73 6.03 9.80
CA LEU A 88 -5.13 7.36 10.24
C LEU A 88 -6.65 7.50 10.10
N ARG A 89 -7.34 7.71 11.22
CA ARG A 89 -8.80 7.76 11.26
C ARG A 89 -9.34 9.18 11.36
N ARG A 90 -8.60 10.07 12.05
CA ARG A 90 -8.97 11.47 12.23
C ARG A 90 -7.74 12.34 12.43
N ILE A 91 -7.81 13.56 11.89
CA ILE A 91 -6.93 14.68 12.23
C ILE A 91 -7.81 15.76 12.83
N GLN A 92 -7.42 16.29 13.99
CA GLN A 92 -8.14 17.36 14.65
C GLN A 92 -7.19 18.45 15.11
N ASP A 93 -7.52 19.70 14.80
CA ASP A 93 -6.76 20.84 15.33
C ASP A 93 -7.19 21.18 16.77
N LYS A 94 -6.43 22.09 17.40
CA LYS A 94 -6.69 22.57 18.78
C LYS A 94 -7.98 23.36 18.92
N TRP A 95 -8.61 23.77 17.84
CA TRP A 95 -9.87 24.52 17.85
C TRP A 95 -11.09 23.63 17.62
N GLY A 96 -10.89 22.35 17.35
CA GLY A 96 -11.96 21.39 17.14
C GLY A 96 -12.37 21.18 15.69
N ASN A 97 -11.67 21.77 14.72
CA ASN A 97 -11.87 21.44 13.31
C ASN A 97 -11.25 20.06 13.03
N TYR A 98 -11.89 19.25 12.20
CA TYR A 98 -11.37 17.92 11.93
C TYR A 98 -11.66 17.39 10.52
N VAL A 99 -10.86 16.41 10.15
CA VAL A 99 -10.99 15.58 8.95
C VAL A 99 -11.05 14.13 9.39
N THR A 100 -11.94 13.33 8.80
CA THR A 100 -12.02 11.88 9.04
C THR A 100 -11.67 11.10 7.78
N TYR A 101 -11.08 9.93 7.98
CA TYR A 101 -10.66 8.99 6.94
C TYR A 101 -11.39 7.67 7.17
N ASN A 102 -12.13 7.20 6.20
CA ASN A 102 -12.87 5.94 6.24
C ASN A 102 -12.24 4.94 5.28
N TYR A 103 -12.26 3.67 5.67
CA TYR A 103 -11.61 2.60 4.94
C TYR A 103 -12.59 1.46 4.66
N ALA A 104 -12.43 0.84 3.50
CA ALA A 104 -13.12 -0.38 3.11
C ALA A 104 -12.16 -1.57 3.23
N ALA A 105 -12.59 -2.61 3.93
CA ALA A 105 -11.84 -3.86 4.03
C ALA A 105 -12.15 -4.78 2.84
N HIS A 106 -11.11 -5.28 2.21
CA HIS A 106 -11.21 -6.25 1.14
C HIS A 106 -10.44 -7.52 1.51
N ASN A 107 -11.10 -8.66 1.35
CA ASN A 107 -10.51 -9.98 1.55
C ASN A 107 -10.66 -10.75 0.24
N ASN A 108 -9.55 -11.19 -0.33
CA ASN A 108 -9.60 -12.02 -1.51
C ASN A 108 -9.81 -13.47 -1.11
N THR A 109 -11.00 -14.00 -1.41
CA THR A 109 -11.40 -15.38 -1.10
C THR A 109 -11.12 -16.36 -2.25
N SER A 110 -10.57 -15.88 -3.37
CA SER A 110 -10.17 -16.76 -4.48
C SER A 110 -9.25 -17.87 -4.01
N THR A 111 -9.36 -19.04 -4.56
CA THR A 111 -8.48 -20.17 -4.24
C THR A 111 -7.51 -20.46 -5.38
N GLY A 112 -6.32 -20.91 -5.05
CA GLY A 112 -5.37 -21.44 -6.03
C GLY A 112 -4.56 -20.42 -6.83
N ASN A 113 -4.55 -19.13 -6.43
CA ASN A 113 -3.72 -18.11 -7.04
C ASN A 113 -2.92 -17.27 -6.01
N ILE A 114 -2.01 -16.43 -6.49
CA ILE A 114 -1.17 -15.60 -5.64
C ILE A 114 -1.97 -14.64 -4.74
N LYS A 115 -3.17 -14.25 -5.15
CA LYS A 115 -4.05 -13.33 -4.40
C LYS A 115 -4.88 -14.04 -3.33
N SER A 116 -4.95 -15.37 -3.35
CA SER A 116 -5.76 -16.18 -2.43
C SER A 116 -5.44 -15.88 -0.97
N GLY A 117 -6.45 -15.59 -0.17
CA GLY A 117 -6.32 -15.29 1.27
C GLY A 117 -5.68 -13.93 1.58
N GLY A 118 -5.45 -13.07 0.59
CA GLY A 118 -4.92 -11.73 0.81
C GLY A 118 -5.95 -10.79 1.43
N LYS A 119 -5.47 -9.89 2.29
CA LYS A 119 -6.27 -8.86 2.96
C LYS A 119 -5.74 -7.48 2.60
N GLU A 120 -6.62 -6.51 2.50
CA GLU A 120 -6.25 -5.11 2.40
C GLU A 120 -7.29 -4.20 3.07
N LEU A 121 -6.85 -3.01 3.43
CA LEU A 121 -7.70 -1.93 3.89
C LEU A 121 -7.41 -0.72 3.00
N VAL A 122 -8.39 -0.32 2.21
CA VAL A 122 -8.28 0.72 1.19
C VAL A 122 -9.01 1.97 1.66
N LEU A 123 -8.43 3.15 1.41
CA LEU A 123 -9.12 4.41 1.68
C LEU A 123 -10.37 4.50 0.81
N ASP A 124 -11.52 4.61 1.46
CA ASP A 124 -12.83 4.69 0.83
C ASP A 124 -13.28 6.14 0.65
N ASN A 125 -13.26 6.90 1.76
CA ASN A 125 -13.58 8.32 1.69
C ASN A 125 -12.86 9.16 2.75
N ILE A 126 -12.77 10.47 2.48
CA ILE A 126 -12.28 11.50 3.39
C ILE A 126 -13.40 12.52 3.56
N ARG A 127 -13.82 12.76 4.80
CA ARG A 127 -14.80 13.78 5.12
C ARG A 127 -14.15 14.94 5.87
N TYR A 128 -14.28 16.16 5.39
CA TYR A 128 -13.59 17.33 5.90
C TYR A 128 -14.52 18.50 6.16
N THR A 129 -14.03 19.54 6.79
CA THR A 129 -14.78 20.66 7.37
C THR A 129 -15.62 20.31 8.60
N GLY A 130 -15.28 19.20 9.30
CA GLY A 130 -15.94 18.86 10.55
C GLY A 130 -15.56 19.82 11.68
N TYR A 131 -16.48 20.07 12.62
CA TYR A 131 -16.26 20.91 13.78
C TYR A 131 -17.02 20.38 14.99
N GLY A 132 -16.34 20.18 16.11
CA GLY A 132 -16.95 19.68 17.34
C GLY A 132 -17.66 18.33 17.13
N SER A 133 -18.97 18.28 17.29
CA SER A 133 -19.80 17.11 16.99
C SER A 133 -20.44 17.11 15.60
N THR A 134 -20.29 18.21 14.83
CA THR A 134 -20.90 18.35 13.52
C THR A 134 -19.97 17.76 12.45
N PRO A 135 -20.41 16.74 11.68
CA PRO A 135 -19.63 16.19 10.59
C PRO A 135 -19.42 17.22 9.48
N GLY A 136 -18.31 17.08 8.76
CA GLY A 136 -18.00 17.97 7.64
C GLY A 136 -19.00 17.84 6.50
N ASN A 137 -19.20 18.93 5.76
CA ASN A 137 -20.14 18.97 4.64
C ASN A 137 -19.50 18.53 3.30
N TYR A 138 -18.17 18.37 3.26
CA TYR A 138 -17.50 17.90 2.06
C TYR A 138 -16.93 16.50 2.26
N GLU A 139 -17.03 15.71 1.21
CA GLU A 139 -16.51 14.35 1.16
C GLU A 139 -15.76 14.10 -0.15
N ILE A 140 -14.62 13.43 -0.07
CA ILE A 140 -13.91 12.90 -1.22
C ILE A 140 -14.08 11.40 -1.18
N VAL A 141 -14.68 10.79 -2.21
CA VAL A 141 -14.89 9.35 -2.34
C VAL A 141 -13.92 8.77 -3.36
N PHE A 142 -13.29 7.65 -3.01
CA PHE A 142 -12.37 6.91 -3.86
C PHE A 142 -13.02 5.62 -4.34
N GLU A 143 -13.44 5.58 -5.59
CA GLU A 143 -13.99 4.36 -6.17
C GLU A 143 -12.88 3.49 -6.75
N THR A 144 -12.78 2.28 -6.26
CA THR A 144 -11.75 1.33 -6.67
C THR A 144 -12.36 0.03 -7.15
N SER A 145 -11.72 -0.63 -8.11
CA SER A 145 -12.02 -2.01 -8.50
C SER A 145 -10.86 -2.94 -8.16
N GLY A 146 -11.18 -4.22 -7.88
CA GLY A 146 -10.18 -5.27 -7.72
C GLY A 146 -9.70 -5.80 -9.06
N ASN A 147 -8.78 -6.78 -8.98
CA ASN A 147 -8.23 -7.52 -10.11
C ASN A 147 -7.17 -6.79 -10.95
N ARG A 148 -6.42 -5.87 -10.36
CA ARG A 148 -5.17 -5.44 -10.98
C ARG A 148 -4.33 -6.65 -11.34
N GLN A 149 -3.82 -6.69 -12.58
CA GLN A 149 -2.97 -7.79 -13.03
C GLN A 149 -1.61 -7.76 -12.34
N ASP A 150 -1.10 -6.56 -12.05
CA ASP A 150 0.14 -6.29 -11.34
C ASP A 150 -0.01 -6.25 -9.80
N ALA A 151 -0.99 -6.96 -9.26
CA ALA A 151 -1.24 -7.00 -7.83
C ALA A 151 0.01 -7.37 -7.03
N ARG A 152 0.27 -6.61 -5.98
CA ARG A 152 1.39 -6.85 -5.08
C ARG A 152 0.94 -7.64 -3.87
N VAL A 153 1.73 -8.64 -3.52
CA VAL A 153 1.51 -9.45 -2.33
C VAL A 153 2.69 -9.26 -1.41
N MET A 154 2.41 -8.87 -0.18
CA MET A 154 3.41 -8.73 0.87
C MET A 154 3.07 -9.70 2.00
N MET A 155 4.10 -10.35 2.57
CA MET A 155 3.95 -11.14 3.79
C MET A 155 4.47 -10.30 4.95
N ASN A 156 3.62 -10.04 5.93
CA ASN A 156 3.98 -9.27 7.11
C ASN A 156 3.42 -9.95 8.36
N LEU A 157 4.31 -10.27 9.31
CA LEU A 157 3.96 -10.92 10.58
C LEU A 157 3.08 -12.17 10.43
N GLY A 158 3.33 -12.97 9.37
CA GLY A 158 2.59 -14.18 9.09
C GLY A 158 1.27 -13.98 8.31
N GLU A 159 0.89 -12.74 8.05
CA GLU A 159 -0.31 -12.40 7.29
C GLU A 159 0.00 -11.94 5.88
N LYS A 160 -0.86 -12.31 4.97
CA LYS A 160 -0.78 -11.95 3.55
C LYS A 160 -1.52 -10.64 3.31
N ILE A 161 -0.78 -9.59 2.99
CA ILE A 161 -1.32 -8.29 2.62
C ILE A 161 -1.35 -8.20 1.11
N LEU A 162 -2.50 -7.86 0.57
CA LEU A 162 -2.74 -7.74 -0.86
C LEU A 162 -2.91 -6.26 -1.22
N ASP A 163 -2.33 -5.86 -2.35
CA ASP A 163 -2.55 -4.57 -3.00
C ASP A 163 -2.96 -4.86 -4.45
N ASP A 164 -4.26 -5.04 -4.68
CA ASP A 164 -4.81 -5.38 -5.99
C ASP A 164 -5.91 -4.41 -6.48
N ARG A 165 -6.10 -3.31 -5.76
CA ARG A 165 -7.14 -2.34 -6.10
C ARG A 165 -6.61 -1.29 -7.08
N GLN A 166 -7.42 -0.98 -8.08
CA GLN A 166 -7.19 0.08 -9.04
C GLN A 166 -8.16 1.22 -8.79
N LEU A 167 -7.66 2.45 -8.74
CA LEU A 167 -8.48 3.64 -8.59
C LEU A 167 -9.20 3.94 -9.91
N ASN A 168 -10.52 3.93 -9.89
CA ASN A 168 -11.35 4.18 -11.08
C ASN A 168 -11.88 5.62 -11.13
N SER A 169 -12.30 6.15 -9.97
CA SER A 169 -12.76 7.52 -9.90
C SER A 169 -12.49 8.16 -8.54
N VAL A 170 -12.40 9.48 -8.52
CA VAL A 170 -12.42 10.32 -7.32
C VAL A 170 -13.58 11.30 -7.45
N LYS A 171 -14.50 11.26 -6.50
CA LYS A 171 -15.67 12.15 -6.44
C LYS A 171 -15.54 13.14 -5.30
N VAL A 172 -15.95 14.36 -5.51
CA VAL A 172 -16.11 15.37 -4.46
C VAL A 172 -17.58 15.64 -4.30
N ASN A 173 -18.12 15.31 -3.14
CA ASN A 173 -19.52 15.55 -2.78
C ASN A 173 -19.63 16.69 -1.79
N TYR A 174 -20.69 17.48 -1.91
CA TYR A 174 -21.16 18.41 -0.90
C TYR A 174 -22.44 17.87 -0.28
N TYR A 175 -22.55 17.94 1.04
CA TYR A 175 -23.75 17.50 1.75
C TYR A 175 -24.63 18.72 2.07
N ASP A 176 -25.75 18.83 1.37
CA ASP A 176 -26.80 19.75 1.74
C ASP A 176 -27.88 19.02 2.54
N ASN A 177 -28.06 19.43 3.80
CA ASN A 177 -29.04 18.82 4.72
C ASN A 177 -28.95 17.28 4.79
N GLY A 178 -27.73 16.73 4.70
CA GLY A 178 -27.46 15.30 4.80
C GLY A 178 -27.56 14.52 3.49
N THR A 179 -27.93 15.15 2.38
CA THR A 179 -27.97 14.55 1.05
C THR A 179 -26.69 14.90 0.28
N PRO A 180 -25.92 13.90 -0.24
CA PRO A 180 -24.74 14.17 -1.03
C PRO A 180 -25.11 14.64 -2.44
N GLU A 181 -24.47 15.70 -2.90
CA GLU A 181 -24.50 16.21 -4.25
C GLU A 181 -23.10 16.16 -4.86
N GLU A 182 -22.94 15.53 -6.03
CA GLU A 182 -21.66 15.47 -6.72
C GLU A 182 -21.30 16.85 -7.29
N VAL A 183 -20.26 17.45 -6.72
CA VAL A 183 -19.72 18.75 -7.19
C VAL A 183 -18.70 18.52 -8.31
N LYS A 184 -17.87 17.48 -8.16
CA LYS A 184 -16.77 17.21 -9.07
C LYS A 184 -16.42 15.72 -9.08
N ARG A 185 -16.07 15.22 -10.27
CA ARG A 185 -15.60 13.84 -10.43
C ARG A 185 -14.43 13.79 -11.40
N PHE A 186 -13.47 12.90 -11.11
CA PHE A 186 -12.39 12.52 -11.98
C PHE A 186 -12.47 11.03 -12.26
N ASP A 187 -12.60 10.65 -13.52
CA ASP A 187 -12.58 9.25 -13.96
C ASP A 187 -11.21 8.92 -14.54
N PHE A 188 -10.60 7.81 -14.10
CA PHE A 188 -9.28 7.34 -14.51
C PHE A 188 -9.45 6.16 -15.46
N HIS A 189 -8.87 6.28 -16.64
CA HIS A 189 -8.87 5.22 -17.64
C HIS A 189 -7.47 4.68 -17.84
N TYR A 190 -7.36 3.37 -17.98
CA TYR A 190 -6.09 2.69 -18.07
C TYR A 190 -6.01 1.81 -19.30
N ILE A 191 -4.82 1.66 -19.83
CA ILE A 191 -4.46 0.71 -20.89
C ILE A 191 -3.40 -0.25 -20.35
N ASN A 192 -3.24 -1.40 -21.00
CA ASN A 192 -2.15 -2.30 -20.67
C ASN A 192 -0.85 -1.80 -21.32
N GLY A 193 0.27 -1.90 -20.60
CA GLY A 193 1.60 -1.65 -21.15
C GLY A 193 2.03 -2.76 -22.10
N ASP A 194 3.01 -2.47 -22.97
CA ASP A 194 3.46 -3.40 -24.02
C ASP A 194 4.15 -4.66 -23.48
N PHE A 195 4.86 -4.53 -22.37
CA PHE A 195 5.74 -5.59 -21.84
C PHE A 195 5.31 -6.14 -20.52
N ASP A 196 4.34 -5.50 -19.91
CA ASP A 196 4.01 -5.81 -18.54
C ASP A 196 2.50 -5.74 -18.31
N VAL A 197 2.09 -6.44 -17.31
CA VAL A 197 0.73 -6.42 -16.79
C VAL A 197 0.42 -5.10 -16.04
N HIS A 198 1.38 -4.16 -15.96
CA HIS A 198 1.17 -2.87 -15.31
C HIS A 198 0.19 -2.01 -16.10
N PRO A 199 -0.92 -1.60 -15.49
CA PRO A 199 -1.83 -0.65 -16.11
C PRO A 199 -1.18 0.73 -16.21
N LEU A 200 -1.23 1.32 -17.42
CA LEU A 200 -0.80 2.68 -17.69
C LEU A 200 -2.01 3.60 -17.72
N LEU A 201 -1.91 4.76 -17.09
CA LEU A 201 -2.98 5.76 -17.08
C LEU A 201 -3.10 6.39 -18.48
N GLU A 202 -4.17 6.06 -19.20
CA GLU A 202 -4.42 6.58 -20.55
C GLU A 202 -4.97 8.01 -20.53
N LYS A 203 -5.95 8.24 -19.67
CA LYS A 203 -6.58 9.55 -19.54
C LYS A 203 -7.24 9.75 -18.19
N VAL A 204 -7.39 11.03 -17.81
CA VAL A 204 -8.20 11.49 -16.69
C VAL A 204 -9.30 12.39 -17.27
N VAL A 205 -10.55 12.08 -16.97
CA VAL A 205 -11.72 12.86 -17.40
C VAL A 205 -12.31 13.56 -16.20
N GLU A 206 -12.44 14.88 -16.28
CA GLU A 206 -13.06 15.71 -15.25
C GLU A 206 -14.52 16.00 -15.60
N TYR A 207 -15.40 15.83 -14.62
CA TYR A 207 -16.81 16.23 -14.66
C TYR A 207 -17.07 17.24 -13.56
N ARG A 208 -18.02 18.14 -13.80
CA ARG A 208 -18.54 19.12 -12.83
C ARG A 208 -20.07 19.04 -12.82
N SER A 209 -20.65 18.81 -11.66
CA SER A 209 -22.09 18.61 -11.49
C SER A 209 -22.68 17.63 -12.51
N GLY A 210 -21.96 16.52 -12.76
CA GLY A 210 -22.36 15.49 -13.73
C GLY A 210 -22.00 15.76 -15.20
N GLU A 211 -21.68 17.01 -15.57
CA GLU A 211 -21.38 17.39 -16.95
C GLU A 211 -19.87 17.25 -17.26
N TYR A 212 -19.54 16.76 -18.46
CA TYR A 212 -18.15 16.71 -18.95
C TYR A 212 -17.54 18.11 -18.96
N PHE A 213 -16.34 18.24 -18.37
CA PHE A 213 -15.64 19.50 -18.33
C PHE A 213 -14.34 19.49 -19.15
N TYR A 214 -13.45 18.54 -18.85
CA TYR A 214 -12.13 18.48 -19.46
C TYR A 214 -11.54 17.06 -19.40
N LYS A 215 -10.56 16.79 -20.29
CA LYS A 215 -9.76 15.56 -20.20
C LYS A 215 -8.27 15.84 -20.39
N HIS A 216 -7.43 15.12 -19.66
CA HIS A 216 -6.01 14.95 -19.91
C HIS A 216 -5.80 13.58 -20.52
N SER A 217 -5.04 13.48 -21.61
CA SER A 217 -4.63 12.22 -22.19
C SER A 217 -3.12 12.08 -22.12
N PHE A 218 -2.64 10.85 -21.92
CA PHE A 218 -1.25 10.49 -21.83
C PHE A 218 -0.91 9.53 -22.95
N GLU A 219 0.19 9.79 -23.64
CA GLU A 219 0.73 8.92 -24.66
C GLU A 219 2.04 8.32 -24.16
N TYR A 220 2.23 7.04 -24.41
CA TYR A 220 3.41 6.31 -23.98
C TYR A 220 4.20 5.86 -25.19
N HIS A 221 5.51 5.88 -25.06
CA HIS A 221 6.36 5.34 -26.09
C HIS A 221 6.25 3.81 -26.12
N HIS A 222 5.72 3.29 -27.22
CA HIS A 222 5.66 1.86 -27.47
C HIS A 222 7.03 1.37 -27.95
N SER A 223 7.69 0.53 -27.18
CA SER A 223 8.90 -0.15 -27.62
C SER A 223 8.55 -1.59 -27.98
N THR A 224 8.52 -1.91 -29.25
CA THR A 224 8.51 -3.30 -29.68
C THR A 224 9.89 -3.89 -29.38
N LEU A 225 10.02 -4.65 -28.28
CA LEU A 225 11.11 -5.62 -28.19
C LEU A 225 10.84 -6.71 -29.23
N SER A 226 11.14 -6.44 -30.48
CA SER A 226 11.35 -7.55 -31.40
C SER A 226 12.67 -8.19 -30.97
N PHE A 227 12.60 -9.34 -30.34
CA PHE A 227 13.70 -10.27 -30.42
C PHE A 227 13.79 -10.62 -31.90
N HIS A 228 14.68 -9.96 -32.64
CA HIS A 228 15.03 -10.36 -33.99
C HIS A 228 15.29 -11.85 -33.94
N GLY A 229 14.58 -12.55 -34.81
CA GLY A 229 14.37 -13.98 -34.78
C GLY A 229 15.57 -14.72 -34.24
N ALA A 230 15.30 -15.56 -33.28
CA ALA A 230 16.34 -16.38 -32.69
C ALA A 230 17.09 -17.05 -33.81
N SER A 231 18.16 -16.41 -34.29
CA SER A 231 19.19 -17.16 -34.97
C SER A 231 19.56 -18.22 -33.93
N THR A 232 19.44 -19.45 -34.31
CA THR A 232 19.93 -20.58 -33.50
C THR A 232 21.39 -20.30 -33.23
N LEU A 233 21.66 -19.64 -32.10
CA LEU A 233 23.00 -19.59 -31.55
C LEU A 233 23.31 -21.04 -31.17
N GLU A 234 24.30 -21.63 -31.83
CA GLU A 234 24.75 -22.95 -31.48
C GLU A 234 25.15 -22.92 -29.97
N VAL A 235 24.62 -23.87 -29.23
CA VAL A 235 24.74 -23.92 -27.75
C VAL A 235 26.21 -23.97 -27.32
N SER A 236 27.09 -24.51 -28.13
CA SER A 236 28.54 -24.56 -27.91
C SER A 236 29.17 -23.17 -27.87
N ASP A 237 28.85 -22.30 -28.82
CA ASP A 237 29.46 -20.97 -28.89
C ASP A 237 28.94 -20.06 -27.79
N ARG A 238 27.72 -20.28 -27.36
CA ARG A 238 27.12 -19.55 -26.24
C ARG A 238 27.76 -19.92 -24.89
N ASN A 239 28.05 -21.16 -24.69
CA ASN A 239 28.73 -21.58 -23.47
C ASN A 239 30.14 -21.02 -23.39
N GLN A 240 30.85 -20.98 -24.49
CA GLN A 240 32.19 -20.41 -24.57
C GLN A 240 32.16 -18.90 -24.30
N MET A 241 31.29 -18.14 -24.97
CA MET A 241 31.15 -16.70 -24.73
C MET A 241 30.73 -16.36 -23.29
N LEU A 242 29.84 -17.12 -22.68
CA LEU A 242 29.37 -16.86 -21.33
C LEU A 242 30.41 -17.19 -20.26
N PHE A 243 31.30 -18.12 -20.52
CA PHE A 243 32.30 -18.55 -19.53
C PHE A 243 33.67 -17.88 -19.70
N GLU A 244 34.04 -17.49 -20.92
CA GLU A 244 35.32 -16.84 -21.15
C GLU A 244 35.31 -15.33 -20.87
N ASP A 245 34.16 -14.65 -21.13
CA ASP A 245 34.04 -13.20 -20.96
C ASP A 245 33.56 -12.76 -19.57
N ILE A 246 33.20 -13.70 -18.69
CA ILE A 246 32.69 -13.36 -17.37
C ILE A 246 33.83 -13.54 -16.33
N PRO A 247 34.15 -12.50 -15.56
CA PRO A 247 35.08 -12.66 -14.43
C PRO A 247 34.63 -13.81 -13.52
N ASN A 248 35.55 -14.64 -13.10
CA ASN A 248 35.29 -15.84 -12.29
C ASN A 248 34.35 -15.58 -11.09
N SER A 249 34.40 -14.38 -10.52
CA SER A 249 33.51 -13.95 -9.41
C SER A 249 32.04 -13.78 -9.80
N MET A 250 31.75 -13.65 -11.09
CA MET A 250 30.37 -13.42 -11.59
C MET A 250 29.78 -14.61 -12.35
N SER A 251 30.58 -15.62 -12.66
CA SER A 251 30.14 -16.77 -13.47
C SER A 251 28.95 -17.50 -12.85
N GLY A 252 28.96 -17.68 -11.54
CA GLY A 252 27.87 -18.35 -10.82
C GLY A 252 26.56 -17.55 -10.85
N HIS A 253 26.62 -16.24 -10.76
CA HIS A 253 25.44 -15.37 -10.80
C HIS A 253 24.79 -15.32 -12.18
N ARG A 254 25.57 -15.28 -13.25
CA ARG A 254 25.01 -15.27 -14.60
C ARG A 254 24.48 -16.62 -15.04
N ALA A 255 25.06 -17.71 -14.59
CA ALA A 255 24.50 -19.03 -14.81
C ALA A 255 23.13 -19.19 -14.12
N ALA A 256 22.95 -18.70 -12.89
CA ALA A 256 21.68 -18.69 -12.19
C ALA A 256 20.64 -17.81 -12.89
N LEU A 257 21.01 -16.61 -13.31
CA LEU A 257 20.12 -15.71 -14.07
C LEU A 257 19.70 -16.34 -15.42
N PHE A 258 20.61 -17.04 -16.09
CA PHE A 258 20.30 -17.68 -17.36
C PHE A 258 19.35 -18.87 -17.17
N ASP A 259 19.50 -19.65 -16.12
CA ASP A 259 18.58 -20.73 -15.77
C ASP A 259 17.20 -20.22 -15.34
N GLU A 260 17.15 -19.06 -14.69
CA GLU A 260 15.91 -18.44 -14.21
C GLU A 260 15.11 -17.79 -15.36
N TYR A 261 15.78 -17.20 -16.34
CA TYR A 261 15.17 -16.50 -17.49
C TYR A 261 15.23 -17.30 -18.78
N LYS A 262 15.17 -18.60 -18.69
CA LYS A 262 15.21 -19.50 -19.85
C LYS A 262 14.01 -19.26 -20.79
N PRO A 263 14.19 -18.72 -21.99
CA PRO A 263 13.07 -18.62 -22.94
C PRO A 263 12.59 -20.04 -23.29
N SER A 264 11.29 -20.23 -23.29
CA SER A 264 10.70 -21.49 -23.74
C SER A 264 11.15 -21.81 -25.16
N GLY A 265 11.84 -22.94 -25.35
CA GLY A 265 12.37 -23.37 -26.65
C GLY A 265 13.90 -23.41 -26.77
N ILE A 266 14.65 -22.90 -25.80
CA ILE A 266 16.08 -23.10 -25.74
C ILE A 266 16.36 -24.39 -24.96
N ASN A 267 16.78 -25.41 -25.68
CA ASN A 267 17.20 -26.67 -25.07
C ASN A 267 18.57 -26.45 -24.42
N THR A 268 18.59 -26.22 -23.13
CA THR A 268 19.81 -26.05 -22.34
C THR A 268 20.30 -27.35 -21.69
N THR A 269 20.08 -28.49 -22.31
CA THR A 269 20.85 -29.68 -21.97
C THR A 269 22.32 -29.40 -22.32
N THR A 270 22.92 -28.53 -21.57
CA THR A 270 24.36 -28.38 -21.51
C THR A 270 24.88 -29.59 -20.79
N THR A 271 25.33 -30.57 -21.51
CA THR A 271 26.37 -31.44 -21.00
C THR A 271 27.55 -30.54 -20.65
N ARG A 272 27.79 -30.30 -19.38
CA ARG A 272 29.06 -29.81 -18.92
C ARG A 272 30.10 -30.81 -19.45
N GLY A 273 30.78 -30.46 -20.50
CA GLY A 273 32.03 -31.10 -20.84
C GLY A 273 32.99 -30.81 -19.70
N GLY A 274 33.07 -31.72 -18.74
CA GLY A 274 34.10 -31.69 -17.75
C GLY A 274 35.37 -32.18 -18.44
N SER A 275 36.39 -31.41 -18.39
CA SER A 275 37.80 -31.82 -18.40
C SER A 275 38.57 -30.76 -17.63
#